data_d82aa7c18802f931e4899eec5ebb3c9e
#
_entry.id   d82aa7c18802f931e4899eec5ebb3c9e
#
_cell.length_a   1.000
_cell.length_b   1.000
_cell.length_c   1.000
_cell.angle_alpha   90.00
_cell.angle_beta   90.00
_cell.angle_gamma   90.00
#
_symmetry.space_group_name_H-M   'P 1'
#
loop_
_entity.id
_entity.type
_entity.pdbx_description
1 polymer ?
#
loop_
_entity_poly.entity_id
_entity_poly.type
_entity_poly.pdbx_seq_one_letter_code
_entity_poly.pdbx_strand_id
1 'polypeptide(L)'
;MIIEEVIRNYLTSELEYPVYADIPADPPDEFIAIDKTGGSSRNYLSSATVAIQSHARSRYRAAVINEAVKTAMQDIMALKEIAGCHLSGDYNFTNTATKWNRYQAVFDITHY
;
A
#
# COMPACT_ATOMS: atom_id res chain seq x y z
N MET A 1 -0.51 -7.44 -16.55
CA MET A 1 -0.55 -7.50 -15.08
C MET A 1 -0.93 -6.13 -14.53
N ILE A 2 -1.85 -6.08 -13.60
CA ILE A 2 -2.20 -4.85 -12.87
C ILE A 2 -1.53 -4.95 -11.50
N ILE A 3 -0.49 -4.14 -11.28
CA ILE A 3 0.34 -4.23 -10.07
C ILE A 3 -0.46 -3.93 -8.79
N GLU A 4 -1.40 -2.99 -8.84
CA GLU A 4 -2.23 -2.66 -7.68
C GLU A 4 -3.04 -3.88 -7.22
N GLU A 5 -3.52 -4.68 -8.16
CA GLU A 5 -4.29 -5.87 -7.85
C GLU A 5 -3.43 -6.98 -7.25
N VAL A 6 -2.20 -7.13 -7.75
CA VAL A 6 -1.23 -8.07 -7.19
C VAL A 6 -0.93 -7.71 -5.74
N ILE A 7 -0.66 -6.43 -5.47
CA ILE A 7 -0.37 -5.95 -4.11
C ILE A 7 -1.60 -6.11 -3.21
N ARG A 8 -2.79 -5.75 -3.70
CA ARG A 8 -4.02 -5.89 -2.94
C ARG A 8 -4.25 -7.35 -2.51
N ASN A 9 -4.10 -8.27 -3.44
CA ASN A 9 -4.28 -9.70 -3.14
C ASN A 9 -3.24 -10.20 -2.14
N TYR A 10 -1.99 -9.77 -2.30
CA TYR A 10 -0.92 -10.14 -1.39
C TYR A 10 -1.18 -9.62 0.02
N LEU A 11 -1.50 -8.33 0.16
CA LEU A 11 -1.75 -7.74 1.48
C LEU A 11 -3.01 -8.31 2.13
N THR A 12 -4.03 -8.61 1.34
CA THR A 12 -5.25 -9.26 1.86
C THR A 12 -4.94 -10.62 2.46
N SER A 13 -4.00 -11.37 1.87
CA SER A 13 -3.60 -12.69 2.39
C SER A 13 -2.69 -12.59 3.61
N GLU A 14 -1.90 -11.52 3.74
CA GLU A 14 -0.91 -11.37 4.80
C GLU A 14 -1.43 -10.62 6.01
N LEU A 15 -2.43 -9.75 5.83
CA LEU A 15 -2.94 -8.86 6.87
C LEU A 15 -4.43 -9.09 7.10
N GLU A 16 -4.91 -8.70 8.29
CA GLU A 16 -6.31 -8.85 8.68
C GLU A 16 -7.19 -7.66 8.29
N TYR A 17 -6.60 -6.65 7.63
CA TYR A 17 -7.32 -5.42 7.30
C TYR A 17 -7.88 -5.49 5.87
N PRO A 18 -9.06 -4.88 5.62
CA PRO A 18 -9.54 -4.74 4.24
C PRO A 18 -8.59 -3.86 3.42
N VAL A 19 -8.35 -4.25 2.18
CA VAL A 19 -7.46 -3.53 1.26
C VAL A 19 -8.25 -3.13 0.02
N TYR A 20 -8.27 -1.84 -0.29
CA TYR A 20 -9.03 -1.30 -1.41
C TYR A 20 -8.15 -0.57 -2.41
N ALA A 21 -8.37 -0.81 -3.70
CA ALA A 21 -7.88 0.08 -4.75
C ALA A 21 -8.82 1.29 -4.89
N ASP A 22 -10.12 1.06 -4.72
CA ASP A 22 -11.14 2.11 -4.70
C ASP A 22 -11.83 2.08 -3.34
N ILE A 23 -11.71 3.17 -2.58
CA ILE A 23 -12.30 3.26 -1.24
C ILE A 23 -13.83 3.33 -1.36
N PRO A 24 -14.58 2.45 -0.69
CA PRO A 24 -16.04 2.52 -0.72
C PRO A 24 -16.56 3.77 -0.03
N ALA A 25 -17.81 4.14 -0.32
CA ALA A 25 -18.44 5.34 0.24
C ALA A 25 -18.57 5.26 1.77
N ASP A 26 -18.72 4.05 2.31
CA ASP A 26 -18.84 3.82 3.75
C ASP A 26 -17.79 2.78 4.18
N PRO A 27 -16.52 3.20 4.31
CA PRO A 27 -15.46 2.26 4.63
C PRO A 27 -15.49 1.84 6.10
N PRO A 28 -14.90 0.68 6.44
CA PRO A 28 -14.75 0.27 7.84
C PRO A 28 -13.82 1.22 8.61
N ASP A 29 -13.78 1.06 9.93
CA ASP A 29 -12.98 1.94 10.80
C ASP A 29 -11.48 1.85 10.56
N GLU A 30 -10.99 0.70 10.12
CA GLU A 30 -9.58 0.48 9.80
C GLU A 30 -9.48 -0.21 8.45
N PHE A 31 -8.71 0.38 7.55
CA PHE A 31 -8.54 -0.20 6.22
C PHE A 31 -7.26 0.32 5.57
N ILE A 32 -6.89 -0.32 4.47
CA ILE A 32 -5.71 0.02 3.68
C ILE A 32 -6.20 0.40 2.27
N ALA A 33 -5.63 1.46 1.71
CA ALA A 33 -5.90 1.89 0.34
C ALA A 33 -4.60 1.87 -0.46
N ILE A 34 -4.68 1.47 -1.72
CA ILE A 34 -3.53 1.41 -2.62
C ILE A 34 -3.76 2.38 -3.77
N ASP A 35 -2.75 3.18 -4.08
CA ASP A 35 -2.78 4.13 -5.18
C ASP A 35 -1.46 4.08 -5.94
N LYS A 36 -1.53 3.77 -7.23
CA LYS A 36 -0.36 3.82 -8.10
C LYS A 36 -0.18 5.25 -8.59
N THR A 37 0.92 5.88 -8.19
CA THR A 37 1.20 7.28 -8.50
C THR A 37 2.12 7.49 -9.68
N GLY A 38 2.77 6.43 -10.16
CA GLY A 38 3.64 6.52 -11.33
C GLY A 38 4.02 5.15 -11.85
N GLY A 39 4.59 5.11 -13.03
CA GLY A 39 5.05 3.86 -13.61
C GLY A 39 5.81 4.07 -14.91
N SER A 40 6.64 3.10 -15.24
CA SER A 40 7.36 3.04 -16.50
C SER A 40 7.64 1.58 -16.86
N SER A 41 8.01 1.35 -18.12
CA SER A 41 8.34 0.01 -18.58
C SER A 41 9.61 0.06 -19.43
N ARG A 42 10.54 -0.86 -19.19
CA ARG A 42 11.81 -0.92 -19.90
C ARG A 42 12.35 -2.34 -19.89
N ASN A 43 12.74 -2.86 -21.06
CA ASN A 43 13.40 -4.17 -21.19
C ASN A 43 12.62 -5.31 -20.51
N TYR A 44 11.30 -5.39 -20.76
CA TYR A 44 10.40 -6.41 -20.19
C TYR A 44 10.17 -6.27 -18.69
N LEU A 45 10.77 -5.25 -18.05
CA LEU A 45 10.50 -4.93 -16.65
C LEU A 45 9.70 -3.64 -16.57
N SER A 46 8.73 -3.61 -15.68
CA SER A 46 7.96 -2.42 -15.38
C SER A 46 8.32 -1.91 -14.00
N SER A 47 8.33 -0.59 -13.85
CA SER A 47 8.51 0.06 -12.55
C SER A 47 7.21 0.76 -12.19
N ALA A 48 6.82 0.67 -10.93
CA ALA A 48 5.64 1.36 -10.42
C ALA A 48 5.97 2.00 -9.09
N THR A 49 5.47 3.22 -8.90
CA THR A 49 5.48 3.89 -7.61
C THR A 49 4.09 3.74 -7.03
N VAL A 50 3.98 3.11 -5.87
CA VAL A 50 2.71 2.78 -5.25
C VAL A 50 2.68 3.35 -3.85
N ALA A 51 1.64 4.15 -3.57
CA ALA A 51 1.37 4.67 -2.24
C ALA A 51 0.39 3.73 -1.54
N ILE A 52 0.75 3.28 -0.35
CA ILE A 52 -0.13 2.43 0.46
C ILE A 52 -0.51 3.22 1.70
N GLN A 53 -1.79 3.55 1.82
CA GLN A 53 -2.33 4.38 2.88
C GLN A 53 -3.00 3.50 3.93
N SER A 54 -2.62 3.72 5.18
CA SER A 54 -3.21 3.03 6.32
C SER A 54 -4.14 4.00 7.03
N HIS A 55 -5.43 3.70 7.04
CA HIS A 55 -6.49 4.56 7.59
C HIS A 55 -7.03 3.98 8.89
N ALA A 56 -7.22 4.84 9.88
CA ALA A 56 -7.81 4.45 11.16
C ALA A 56 -8.45 5.65 11.84
N ARG A 57 -9.22 5.40 12.89
CA ARG A 57 -9.85 6.46 13.69
C ARG A 57 -8.86 7.15 14.63
N SER A 58 -7.76 6.51 14.97
CA SER A 58 -6.71 7.11 15.78
C SER A 58 -5.38 7.09 15.05
N ARG A 59 -4.53 8.07 15.37
CA ARG A 59 -3.18 8.16 14.79
C ARG A 59 -2.34 6.94 15.16
N TYR A 60 -2.46 6.47 16.40
CA TYR A 60 -1.74 5.29 16.85
C TYR A 60 -2.12 4.05 16.02
N ARG A 61 -3.42 3.84 15.81
CA ARG A 61 -3.88 2.68 15.03
C ARG A 61 -3.44 2.78 13.57
N ALA A 62 -3.49 3.98 12.99
CA ALA A 62 -2.98 4.19 11.62
C ALA A 62 -1.49 3.84 11.54
N ALA A 63 -0.70 4.23 12.54
CA ALA A 63 0.72 3.90 12.60
C ALA A 63 0.95 2.40 12.76
N VAL A 64 0.15 1.70 13.57
CA VAL A 64 0.24 0.26 13.73
C VAL A 64 -0.02 -0.46 12.41
N ILE A 65 -1.06 -0.05 11.69
CA ILE A 65 -1.38 -0.63 10.38
C ILE A 65 -0.24 -0.37 9.39
N ASN A 66 0.31 0.84 9.40
CA ASN A 66 1.42 1.20 8.53
C ASN A 66 2.66 0.33 8.78
N GLU A 67 2.98 0.05 10.05
CA GLU A 67 4.09 -0.85 10.38
C GLU A 67 3.84 -2.27 9.88
N ALA A 68 2.60 -2.75 10.00
CA ALA A 68 2.23 -4.06 9.48
C ALA A 68 2.37 -4.12 7.95
N VAL A 69 1.98 -3.06 7.24
CA VAL A 69 2.14 -2.95 5.79
C VAL A 69 3.62 -2.99 5.42
N LYS A 70 4.46 -2.23 6.10
CA LYS A 70 5.91 -2.20 5.81
C LYS A 70 6.53 -3.57 6.02
N THR A 71 6.17 -4.26 7.09
CA THR A 71 6.67 -5.62 7.37
C THR A 71 6.24 -6.59 6.27
N ALA A 72 4.98 -6.56 5.88
CA ALA A 72 4.48 -7.43 4.82
C ALA A 72 5.18 -7.15 3.48
N MET A 73 5.39 -5.88 3.16
CA MET A 73 6.02 -5.49 1.89
C MET A 73 7.50 -5.89 1.82
N GLN A 74 8.18 -6.10 2.93
CA GLN A 74 9.55 -6.60 2.93
C GLN A 74 9.63 -7.99 2.28
N ASP A 75 8.57 -8.79 2.38
CA ASP A 75 8.55 -10.16 1.88
C ASP A 75 7.83 -10.29 0.53
N ILE A 76 7.37 -9.20 -0.08
CA ILE A 76 6.62 -9.25 -1.34
C ILE A 76 7.46 -9.84 -2.49
N MET A 77 8.77 -9.75 -2.38
CA MET A 77 9.67 -10.32 -3.39
C MET A 77 9.60 -11.84 -3.48
N ALA A 78 8.95 -12.51 -2.50
CA ALA A 78 8.65 -13.93 -2.60
C ALA A 78 7.67 -14.23 -3.74
N LEU A 79 6.91 -13.25 -4.19
CA LEU A 79 6.05 -13.40 -5.36
C LEU A 79 6.88 -13.37 -6.64
N LYS A 80 6.61 -14.31 -7.53
CA LYS A 80 7.36 -14.42 -8.79
C LYS A 80 7.14 -13.23 -9.72
N GLU A 81 6.05 -12.49 -9.55
CA GLU A 81 5.72 -11.31 -10.35
C GLU A 81 6.59 -10.10 -9.99
N ILE A 82 7.20 -10.11 -8.80
CA ILE A 82 7.94 -8.97 -8.26
C ILE A 82 9.44 -9.20 -8.39
N ALA A 83 10.12 -8.28 -9.08
CA ALA A 83 11.58 -8.34 -9.23
C ALA A 83 12.29 -7.50 -8.17
N GLY A 84 11.65 -6.48 -7.63
CA GLY A 84 12.24 -5.64 -6.61
C GLY A 84 11.19 -4.78 -5.90
N CYS A 85 11.47 -4.41 -4.66
CA CYS A 85 10.62 -3.54 -3.87
C CYS A 85 11.49 -2.70 -2.95
N HIS A 86 11.28 -1.39 -2.98
CA HIS A 86 12.05 -0.44 -2.19
C HIS A 86 11.13 0.59 -1.55
N LEU A 87 11.25 0.76 -0.24
CA LEU A 87 10.50 1.80 0.49
C LEU A 87 11.16 3.16 0.22
N SER A 88 10.43 4.07 -0.40
CA SER A 88 10.95 5.39 -0.74
C SER A 88 10.37 6.50 0.13
N GLY A 89 9.28 6.27 0.85
CA GLY A 89 8.69 7.26 1.74
C GLY A 89 7.81 6.62 2.79
N ASP A 90 7.76 7.24 3.97
CA ASP A 90 6.97 6.75 5.10
C ASP A 90 6.66 7.96 5.99
N TYR A 91 5.41 8.40 6.00
CA TYR A 91 5.05 9.63 6.71
C TYR A 91 3.58 9.66 7.07
N ASN A 92 3.27 10.51 8.06
CA ASN A 92 1.90 10.83 8.45
C ASN A 92 1.27 11.69 7.36
N PHE A 93 0.16 11.24 6.80
CA PHE A 93 -0.54 11.91 5.71
C PHE A 93 -1.97 12.23 6.10
N THR A 94 -2.21 12.54 7.37
CA THR A 94 -3.55 12.79 7.91
C THR A 94 -4.16 14.04 7.28
N ASN A 95 -5.39 13.90 6.80
CA ASN A 95 -6.17 15.03 6.31
C ASN A 95 -7.01 15.56 7.48
N THR A 96 -6.73 16.78 7.91
CA THR A 96 -7.42 17.41 9.05
C THR A 96 -8.87 17.79 8.75
N ALA A 97 -9.26 17.86 7.47
CA ALA A 97 -10.64 18.14 7.07
C ALA A 97 -11.56 16.94 7.27
N THR A 98 -11.01 15.73 7.36
CA THR A 98 -11.74 14.51 7.66
C THR A 98 -11.34 14.03 9.05
N LYS A 99 -12.14 13.18 9.68
CA LYS A 99 -11.80 12.62 10.99
C LYS A 99 -10.94 11.36 10.88
N TRP A 100 -10.39 11.10 9.68
CA TRP A 100 -9.56 9.95 9.42
C TRP A 100 -8.09 10.30 9.59
N ASN A 101 -7.40 9.50 10.39
CA ASN A 101 -5.95 9.53 10.48
C ASN A 101 -5.38 8.53 9.49
N ARG A 102 -4.32 8.92 8.79
CA ARG A 102 -3.68 8.02 7.83
C ARG A 102 -2.18 8.22 7.79
N TYR A 103 -1.48 7.11 7.60
CA TYR A 103 -0.07 7.09 7.25
C TYR A 103 0.06 6.64 5.81
N GLN A 104 1.11 7.07 5.15
CA GLN A 104 1.37 6.68 3.78
C GLN A 104 2.79 6.16 3.66
N ALA A 105 2.92 4.94 3.17
CA ALA A 105 4.19 4.35 2.78
C ALA A 105 4.24 4.28 1.27
N VAL A 106 5.31 4.78 0.68
CA VAL A 106 5.49 4.80 -0.77
C VAL A 106 6.57 3.80 -1.15
N PHE A 107 6.26 2.93 -2.07
CA PHE A 107 7.16 1.88 -2.53
C PHE A 107 7.44 2.03 -4.01
N ASP A 108 8.71 1.88 -4.38
CA ASP A 108 9.12 1.70 -5.77
C ASP A 108 9.23 0.21 -6.04
N ILE A 109 8.43 -0.28 -6.97
CA ILE A 109 8.31 -1.70 -7.25
C ILE A 109 8.71 -1.97 -8.69
N THR A 110 9.60 -2.95 -8.87
CA THR A 110 9.96 -3.46 -10.18
C THR A 110 9.28 -4.82 -10.36
N HIS A 111 8.57 -4.98 -11.45
CA HIS A 111 7.80 -6.20 -11.70
C HIS A 111 7.85 -6.59 -13.18
N TYR A 112 7.55 -7.83 -13.42
CA TYR A 112 7.54 -8.39 -14.79
C TYR A 112 6.29 -8.05 -15.55
#